data_00a1285d1a3bdaa4fcd588624bad084a
#
_entry.id   00a1285d1a3bdaa4fcd588624bad084a
#
_cell.length_a   1.000
_cell.length_b   1.000
_cell.length_c   1.000
_cell.angle_alpha   90.00
_cell.angle_beta   90.00
_cell.angle_gamma   90.00
#
_symmetry.space_group_name_H-M   'P 1'
#
loop_
_entity.id
_entity.type
_entity.pdbx_description
1 polymer ?
#
loop_
_entity_poly.entity_id
_entity_poly.type
_entity_poly.pdbx_seq_one_letter_code
_entity_poly.pdbx_strand_id
1 'polypeptide(L)'
;MTSFVRLSNFDNVVTATKTLQANETIEGIKTLQSVPTGHKIASCDIKKGNQVTKYAQCIGYASVDITAGEHVHTHNVEFRNTQTDYEFSTEKKPVDFVAHDARDTFMGFRRANGSIGTRNYIAIVTSVNCSATAARRIADAFGPDELRAYPNVDGVVAFVHGTGCGMAGDGEGFEALQRVMWGYARHPNHAGVLMVGLGCEMNQLDWLLEAYGLEQGPLFQTMNIQNVAGLGKTIEIGIKKVKEMLPIANQAYREKCPVSEIKLALQCGGSDAWSGITANPALGKACDIPVSYTHLTLPTT
;
A
#
# COMPACT_ATOMS: atom_id res chain seq x y z
N MET A 1 -23.71 -1.47 -24.81
CA MET A 1 -23.24 -1.07 -23.46
C MET A 1 -24.25 -0.06 -22.92
N THR A 2 -24.65 -0.22 -21.66
CA THR A 2 -25.54 0.74 -21.00
C THR A 2 -24.83 2.09 -20.85
N SER A 3 -25.53 3.18 -21.06
CA SER A 3 -25.00 4.55 -20.98
C SER A 3 -24.82 5.05 -19.54
N PHE A 4 -25.21 4.27 -18.56
CA PHE A 4 -25.10 4.56 -17.12
C PHE A 4 -24.98 3.29 -16.29
N VAL A 5 -24.60 3.45 -15.02
CA VAL A 5 -24.56 2.39 -14.00
C VAL A 5 -25.33 2.84 -12.76
N ARG A 6 -26.20 1.95 -12.26
CA ARG A 6 -26.85 1.98 -10.95
C ARG A 6 -26.48 0.71 -10.22
N LEU A 7 -26.01 0.77 -8.98
CA LEU A 7 -25.68 -0.41 -8.17
C LEU A 7 -26.72 -0.73 -7.11
N SER A 8 -27.52 0.24 -6.71
CA SER A 8 -28.56 0.05 -5.70
C SER A 8 -29.87 0.70 -6.10
N ASN A 9 -30.98 0.05 -5.79
CA ASN A 9 -32.31 0.63 -5.98
C ASN A 9 -32.60 1.81 -5.05
N PHE A 10 -31.81 1.96 -3.99
CA PHE A 10 -31.89 3.12 -3.08
C PHE A 10 -31.15 4.37 -3.61
N ASP A 11 -30.39 4.23 -4.70
CA ASP A 11 -29.66 5.35 -5.29
C ASP A 11 -30.63 6.34 -5.97
N ASN A 12 -30.51 7.62 -5.62
CA ASN A 12 -31.22 8.72 -6.31
C ASN A 12 -30.36 9.43 -7.36
N VAL A 13 -29.16 8.87 -7.63
CA VAL A 13 -28.31 9.25 -8.74
C VAL A 13 -27.81 8.03 -9.50
N VAL A 14 -27.49 8.19 -10.78
CA VAL A 14 -26.80 7.18 -11.62
C VAL A 14 -25.48 7.76 -12.15
N THR A 15 -24.51 6.89 -12.45
CA THR A 15 -23.20 7.31 -12.98
C THR A 15 -23.14 7.11 -14.49
N ALA A 16 -22.82 8.15 -15.25
CA ALA A 16 -22.70 8.10 -16.71
C ALA A 16 -21.46 7.28 -17.14
N THR A 17 -21.63 6.28 -18.01
CA THR A 17 -20.53 5.46 -18.56
C THR A 17 -19.87 6.05 -19.80
N LYS A 18 -20.51 7.06 -20.39
CA LYS A 18 -20.01 7.88 -21.50
C LYS A 18 -20.47 9.32 -21.27
N THR A 19 -19.90 10.27 -21.98
CA THR A 19 -20.46 11.62 -21.98
C THR A 19 -21.88 11.60 -22.57
N LEU A 20 -22.84 12.08 -21.81
CA LEU A 20 -24.24 12.21 -22.22
C LEU A 20 -24.51 13.63 -22.71
N GLN A 21 -25.33 13.75 -23.77
CA GLN A 21 -25.76 15.02 -24.27
C GLN A 21 -27.08 15.45 -23.62
N ALA A 22 -27.38 16.73 -23.66
CA ALA A 22 -28.70 17.23 -23.25
C ALA A 22 -29.81 16.55 -24.07
N ASN A 23 -30.95 16.25 -23.42
CA ASN A 23 -32.10 15.54 -23.98
C ASN A 23 -31.86 14.05 -24.32
N GLU A 24 -30.74 13.46 -23.94
CA GLU A 24 -30.53 12.01 -24.00
C GLU A 24 -31.39 11.32 -22.92
N THR A 25 -32.03 10.20 -23.24
CA THR A 25 -32.90 9.49 -22.29
C THR A 25 -32.14 8.37 -21.59
N ILE A 26 -32.12 8.36 -20.24
CA ILE A 26 -31.58 7.33 -19.38
C ILE A 26 -32.63 6.94 -18.33
N GLU A 27 -32.93 5.65 -18.16
CA GLU A 27 -33.98 5.15 -17.25
C GLU A 27 -35.35 5.87 -17.41
N GLY A 28 -35.67 6.30 -18.62
CA GLY A 28 -36.91 7.06 -18.85
C GLY A 28 -36.83 8.57 -18.50
N ILE A 29 -35.70 9.04 -18.02
CA ILE A 29 -35.45 10.42 -17.61
C ILE A 29 -34.63 11.12 -18.69
N LYS A 30 -35.00 12.33 -19.08
CA LYS A 30 -34.21 13.13 -20.01
C LYS A 30 -33.16 13.94 -19.28
N THR A 31 -31.91 13.85 -19.74
CA THR A 31 -30.82 14.71 -19.27
C THR A 31 -31.10 16.16 -19.61
N LEU A 32 -30.95 17.06 -18.64
CA LEU A 32 -31.22 18.49 -18.83
C LEU A 32 -30.02 19.25 -19.44
N GLN A 33 -28.83 18.67 -19.32
CA GLN A 33 -27.57 19.25 -19.80
C GLN A 33 -26.57 18.15 -20.16
N SER A 34 -25.43 18.53 -20.75
CA SER A 34 -24.34 17.59 -20.98
C SER A 34 -23.74 17.16 -19.67
N VAL A 35 -23.52 15.84 -19.52
CA VAL A 35 -22.93 15.23 -18.32
C VAL A 35 -21.70 14.42 -18.73
N PRO A 36 -20.50 14.75 -18.23
CA PRO A 36 -19.28 14.02 -18.56
C PRO A 36 -19.32 12.56 -18.07
N THR A 37 -18.52 11.70 -18.72
CA THR A 37 -18.25 10.33 -18.27
C THR A 37 -17.79 10.32 -16.81
N GLY A 38 -18.32 9.38 -16.01
CA GLY A 38 -18.00 9.23 -14.59
C GLY A 38 -18.76 10.17 -13.66
N HIS A 39 -19.47 11.16 -14.20
CA HIS A 39 -20.29 12.08 -13.42
C HIS A 39 -21.68 11.49 -13.14
N LYS A 40 -22.36 12.09 -12.16
CA LYS A 40 -23.68 11.65 -11.68
C LYS A 40 -24.81 12.47 -12.27
N ILE A 41 -25.96 11.82 -12.44
CA ILE A 41 -27.22 12.41 -12.90
C ILE A 41 -28.30 12.05 -11.88
N ALA A 42 -29.12 13.02 -11.52
CA ALA A 42 -30.27 12.76 -10.66
C ALA A 42 -31.29 11.85 -11.36
N SER A 43 -31.65 10.75 -10.73
CA SER A 43 -32.67 9.81 -11.25
C SER A 43 -34.08 10.11 -10.77
N CYS A 44 -34.22 11.06 -9.86
CA CYS A 44 -35.47 11.63 -9.38
C CYS A 44 -35.21 13.04 -8.85
N ASP A 45 -36.27 13.79 -8.56
CA ASP A 45 -36.14 15.10 -7.91
C ASP A 45 -35.58 14.93 -6.49
N ILE A 46 -34.59 15.76 -6.13
CA ILE A 46 -33.96 15.78 -4.82
C ILE A 46 -34.13 17.18 -4.24
N LYS A 47 -34.90 17.30 -3.18
CA LYS A 47 -35.14 18.61 -2.55
C LYS A 47 -33.91 19.09 -1.77
N LYS A 48 -33.71 20.40 -1.71
CA LYS A 48 -32.68 21.04 -0.90
C LYS A 48 -32.68 20.47 0.52
N GLY A 49 -31.52 20.11 1.01
CA GLY A 49 -31.32 19.52 2.33
C GLY A 49 -31.50 18.01 2.39
N ASN A 50 -32.03 17.36 1.35
CA ASN A 50 -32.14 15.91 1.29
C ASN A 50 -30.81 15.25 0.91
N GLN A 51 -30.67 13.98 1.30
CA GLN A 51 -29.49 13.19 0.99
C GLN A 51 -29.39 12.89 -0.50
N VAL A 52 -28.18 13.02 -1.03
CA VAL A 52 -27.78 12.44 -2.32
C VAL A 52 -27.17 11.06 -2.03
N THR A 53 -27.80 10.01 -2.59
CA THR A 53 -27.46 8.60 -2.29
C THR A 53 -26.87 7.94 -3.51
N LYS A 54 -25.69 7.32 -3.34
CA LYS A 54 -25.00 6.50 -4.33
C LYS A 54 -24.44 5.24 -3.65
N TYR A 55 -24.64 4.08 -4.27
CA TYR A 55 -24.25 2.76 -3.70
C TYR A 55 -24.90 2.48 -2.34
N ALA A 56 -26.18 2.89 -2.19
CA ALA A 56 -26.92 2.86 -0.93
C ALA A 56 -26.28 3.67 0.22
N GLN A 57 -25.36 4.58 -0.09
CA GLN A 57 -24.68 5.43 0.89
C GLN A 57 -24.96 6.90 0.62
N CYS A 58 -25.12 7.69 1.67
CA CYS A 58 -25.18 9.15 1.57
C CYS A 58 -23.81 9.68 1.14
N ILE A 59 -23.74 10.36 -0.01
CA ILE A 59 -22.53 11.00 -0.55
C ILE A 59 -22.52 12.51 -0.37
N GLY A 60 -23.54 13.07 0.27
CA GLY A 60 -23.72 14.49 0.52
C GLY A 60 -25.18 14.88 0.57
N TYR A 61 -25.44 16.18 0.66
CA TYR A 61 -26.78 16.75 0.74
C TYR A 61 -26.98 17.75 -0.38
N ALA A 62 -28.19 17.79 -0.96
CA ALA A 62 -28.52 18.79 -1.96
C ALA A 62 -28.46 20.20 -1.37
N SER A 63 -27.60 21.06 -1.91
CA SER A 63 -27.48 22.46 -1.49
C SER A 63 -28.60 23.35 -2.08
N VAL A 64 -29.21 22.88 -3.16
CA VAL A 64 -30.37 23.46 -3.85
C VAL A 64 -31.33 22.35 -4.26
N ASP A 65 -32.53 22.67 -4.73
CA ASP A 65 -33.39 21.66 -5.37
C ASP A 65 -32.70 21.15 -6.64
N ILE A 66 -32.64 19.84 -6.83
CA ILE A 66 -32.06 19.15 -7.99
C ILE A 66 -33.20 18.42 -8.71
N THR A 67 -33.35 18.70 -9.99
CA THR A 67 -34.41 18.11 -10.83
C THR A 67 -33.93 16.79 -11.45
N ALA A 68 -34.83 15.83 -11.65
CA ALA A 68 -34.51 14.59 -12.36
C ALA A 68 -33.88 14.89 -13.74
N GLY A 69 -32.77 14.23 -14.06
CA GLY A 69 -31.99 14.49 -15.29
C GLY A 69 -30.92 15.56 -15.16
N GLU A 70 -30.82 16.24 -14.02
CA GLU A 70 -29.80 17.26 -13.77
C GLU A 70 -28.47 16.64 -13.40
N HIS A 71 -27.37 17.28 -13.81
CA HIS A 71 -26.00 16.91 -13.42
C HIS A 71 -25.78 17.15 -11.93
N VAL A 72 -25.32 16.13 -11.22
CA VAL A 72 -25.09 16.17 -9.77
C VAL A 72 -23.60 16.23 -9.49
N HIS A 73 -23.13 17.33 -8.89
CA HIS A 73 -21.72 17.57 -8.58
C HIS A 73 -21.59 18.62 -7.46
N THR A 74 -20.37 19.10 -7.20
CA THR A 74 -20.04 20.06 -6.14
C THR A 74 -20.81 21.39 -6.24
N HIS A 75 -21.40 21.74 -7.37
CA HIS A 75 -22.20 22.96 -7.51
C HIS A 75 -23.60 22.85 -6.88
N ASN A 76 -24.12 21.64 -6.67
CA ASN A 76 -25.44 21.39 -6.10
C ASN A 76 -25.45 20.31 -5.00
N VAL A 77 -24.27 19.84 -4.59
CA VAL A 77 -24.09 18.90 -3.45
C VAL A 77 -23.10 19.48 -2.47
N GLU A 78 -23.46 19.50 -1.21
CA GLU A 78 -22.60 19.93 -0.12
C GLU A 78 -22.32 18.78 0.86
N PHE A 79 -21.18 18.85 1.53
CA PHE A 79 -20.84 17.97 2.64
C PHE A 79 -21.43 18.55 3.93
N ARG A 80 -22.00 17.67 4.77
CA ARG A 80 -22.42 18.01 6.13
C ARG A 80 -21.88 16.97 7.09
N ASN A 81 -21.44 17.40 8.27
CA ASN A 81 -21.16 16.47 9.35
C ASN A 81 -22.47 15.82 9.79
N THR A 82 -22.56 14.51 9.58
CA THR A 82 -23.63 13.68 10.11
C THR A 82 -23.09 12.82 11.24
N GLN A 83 -23.76 12.81 12.37
CA GLN A 83 -23.55 11.76 13.34
C GLN A 83 -24.07 10.46 12.73
N THR A 84 -23.17 9.53 12.47
CA THR A 84 -23.52 8.20 12.03
C THR A 84 -23.62 7.33 13.25
N ASP A 85 -24.77 6.75 13.47
CA ASP A 85 -25.00 5.79 14.55
C ASP A 85 -24.40 4.46 14.10
N TYR A 86 -23.20 4.15 14.63
CA TYR A 86 -22.49 2.92 14.27
C TYR A 86 -22.81 1.80 15.26
N GLU A 87 -23.28 0.71 14.73
CA GLU A 87 -23.27 -0.55 15.46
C GLU A 87 -22.20 -1.47 14.86
N PHE A 88 -21.34 -2.04 15.71
CA PHE A 88 -20.30 -2.95 15.26
C PHE A 88 -20.84 -4.32 14.93
N SER A 89 -20.43 -4.89 13.80
CA SER A 89 -20.67 -6.29 13.42
C SER A 89 -22.15 -6.69 13.26
N THR A 90 -23.07 -5.77 12.98
CA THR A 90 -24.50 -6.04 12.78
C THR A 90 -24.78 -7.00 11.63
N GLU A 91 -23.97 -6.95 10.57
CA GLU A 91 -24.08 -7.81 9.39
C GLU A 91 -22.98 -8.87 9.30
N LYS A 92 -22.43 -9.26 10.45
CA LYS A 92 -21.39 -10.29 10.50
C LYS A 92 -21.87 -11.59 9.86
N LYS A 93 -21.16 -12.04 8.84
CA LYS A 93 -21.34 -13.34 8.22
C LYS A 93 -20.16 -14.25 8.61
N PRO A 94 -20.42 -15.53 8.92
CA PRO A 94 -19.34 -16.48 9.16
C PRO A 94 -18.52 -16.64 7.86
N VAL A 95 -17.19 -16.79 8.03
CA VAL A 95 -16.32 -17.12 6.91
C VAL A 95 -16.41 -18.61 6.63
N ASP A 96 -16.61 -18.97 5.38
CA ASP A 96 -16.51 -20.36 4.91
C ASP A 96 -15.03 -20.70 4.72
N PHE A 97 -14.42 -21.29 5.74
CA PHE A 97 -13.00 -21.60 5.74
C PHE A 97 -12.72 -22.85 4.89
N VAL A 98 -11.70 -22.76 4.04
CA VAL A 98 -11.19 -23.91 3.29
C VAL A 98 -10.61 -24.94 4.27
N ALA A 99 -11.01 -26.21 4.12
CA ALA A 99 -10.51 -27.32 4.93
C ALA A 99 -8.95 -27.38 4.85
N HIS A 100 -8.32 -27.76 5.95
CA HIS A 100 -6.86 -27.67 6.09
C HIS A 100 -6.09 -28.44 5.01
N ASP A 101 -6.60 -29.61 4.62
CA ASP A 101 -6.05 -30.49 3.58
C ASP A 101 -6.27 -29.99 2.15
N ALA A 102 -7.26 -29.11 1.96
CA ALA A 102 -7.57 -28.48 0.68
C ALA A 102 -6.90 -27.10 0.48
N ARG A 103 -6.12 -26.64 1.46
CA ARG A 103 -5.44 -25.34 1.39
C ARG A 103 -4.25 -25.37 0.44
N ASP A 104 -4.15 -24.32 -0.37
CA ASP A 104 -3.06 -24.14 -1.31
C ASP A 104 -1.72 -23.84 -0.63
N THR A 105 -0.64 -24.07 -1.40
CA THR A 105 0.73 -23.73 -1.02
C THR A 105 1.38 -22.88 -2.09
N PHE A 106 2.40 -22.13 -1.71
CA PHE A 106 3.24 -21.38 -2.64
C PHE A 106 4.72 -21.66 -2.38
N MET A 107 5.57 -21.35 -3.35
CA MET A 107 7.02 -21.50 -3.21
C MET A 107 7.61 -20.24 -2.58
N GLY A 108 7.90 -20.29 -1.27
CA GLY A 108 8.42 -19.19 -0.46
C GLY A 108 9.80 -19.45 0.11
N PHE A 109 10.43 -18.39 0.62
CA PHE A 109 11.71 -18.46 1.34
C PHE A 109 11.45 -18.44 2.85
N ARG A 110 11.69 -19.56 3.52
CA ARG A 110 11.60 -19.62 4.98
C ARG A 110 12.83 -19.02 5.62
N ARG A 111 12.62 -18.08 6.54
CA ARG A 111 13.67 -17.43 7.30
C ARG A 111 13.94 -18.18 8.62
N ALA A 112 15.12 -17.97 9.20
CA ALA A 112 15.51 -18.61 10.45
C ALA A 112 14.56 -18.32 11.64
N ASN A 113 13.90 -17.15 11.62
CA ASN A 113 12.88 -16.78 12.61
C ASN A 113 11.46 -17.33 12.31
N GLY A 114 11.34 -18.22 11.31
CA GLY A 114 10.09 -18.85 10.90
C GLY A 114 9.23 -18.02 9.93
N SER A 115 9.53 -16.73 9.71
CA SER A 115 8.79 -15.92 8.76
C SER A 115 9.03 -16.37 7.30
N ILE A 116 8.09 -16.08 6.40
CA ILE A 116 8.17 -16.55 5.01
C ILE A 116 8.14 -15.35 4.06
N GLY A 117 9.18 -15.28 3.22
CA GLY A 117 9.29 -14.30 2.15
C GLY A 117 8.81 -14.86 0.81
N THR A 118 8.21 -14.02 0.00
CA THR A 118 7.88 -14.33 -1.41
C THR A 118 9.03 -13.95 -2.35
N ARG A 119 10.02 -13.20 -1.82
CA ARG A 119 11.21 -12.73 -2.54
C ARG A 119 12.46 -12.87 -1.67
N ASN A 120 13.63 -12.68 -2.30
CA ASN A 120 14.95 -12.84 -1.67
C ASN A 120 15.88 -11.69 -2.09
N TYR A 121 15.56 -10.46 -1.65
CA TYR A 121 16.33 -9.27 -1.95
C TYR A 121 17.45 -9.03 -0.93
N ILE A 122 18.47 -8.26 -1.33
CA ILE A 122 19.31 -7.52 -0.39
C ILE A 122 18.78 -6.09 -0.35
N ALA A 123 18.45 -5.61 0.84
CA ALA A 123 17.92 -4.28 1.07
C ALA A 123 19.02 -3.31 1.52
N ILE A 124 19.04 -2.11 0.96
CA ILE A 124 19.84 -1.00 1.45
C ILE A 124 18.87 0.03 2.03
N VAL A 125 18.91 0.18 3.35
CA VAL A 125 17.95 1.03 4.09
C VAL A 125 18.67 2.26 4.61
N THR A 126 18.11 3.46 4.38
CA THR A 126 18.71 4.72 4.87
C THR A 126 18.11 5.13 6.20
N SER A 127 18.92 5.62 7.15
CA SER A 127 18.45 6.26 8.39
C SER A 127 18.06 7.73 8.19
N VAL A 128 18.54 8.32 7.12
CA VAL A 128 18.45 9.76 6.86
C VAL A 128 18.45 10.04 5.35
N ASN A 129 17.76 11.11 4.93
CA ASN A 129 17.73 11.56 3.54
C ASN A 129 19.14 11.82 2.94
N CYS A 130 20.11 12.23 3.75
CA CYS A 130 21.48 12.49 3.31
C CYS A 130 22.19 11.24 2.75
N SER A 131 21.84 10.05 3.19
CA SER A 131 22.40 8.78 2.70
C SER A 131 21.68 8.21 1.47
N ALA A 132 20.59 8.85 1.01
CA ALA A 132 19.77 8.33 -0.08
C ALA A 132 20.55 8.14 -1.39
N THR A 133 21.43 9.09 -1.75
CA THR A 133 22.25 8.98 -2.97
C THR A 133 23.22 7.82 -2.89
N ALA A 134 23.89 7.63 -1.72
CA ALA A 134 24.77 6.49 -1.52
C ALA A 134 24.03 5.17 -1.68
N ALA A 135 22.87 5.03 -1.01
CA ALA A 135 22.06 3.81 -1.06
C ALA A 135 21.63 3.46 -2.49
N ARG A 136 21.14 4.44 -3.26
CA ARG A 136 20.75 4.21 -4.67
C ARG A 136 21.95 3.80 -5.51
N ARG A 137 23.10 4.50 -5.42
CA ARG A 137 24.29 4.17 -6.19
C ARG A 137 24.88 2.80 -5.85
N ILE A 138 24.77 2.37 -4.59
CA ILE A 138 25.16 1.01 -4.20
C ILE A 138 24.21 -0.01 -4.87
N ALA A 139 22.89 0.21 -4.82
CA ALA A 139 21.93 -0.68 -5.44
C ALA A 139 22.08 -0.74 -6.98
N ASP A 140 22.26 0.39 -7.63
CA ASP A 140 22.45 0.52 -9.09
C ASP A 140 23.68 -0.27 -9.61
N ALA A 141 24.64 -0.61 -8.74
CA ALA A 141 25.81 -1.39 -9.11
C ALA A 141 25.51 -2.91 -9.27
N PHE A 142 24.28 -3.35 -9.00
CA PHE A 142 23.90 -4.77 -9.04
C PHE A 142 22.79 -5.00 -10.06
N GLY A 143 23.14 -4.96 -11.34
CA GLY A 143 22.26 -5.30 -12.44
C GLY A 143 22.16 -6.81 -12.69
N PRO A 144 21.44 -7.21 -13.75
CA PRO A 144 21.27 -8.62 -14.11
C PRO A 144 22.58 -9.37 -14.35
N ASP A 145 23.63 -8.68 -14.83
CA ASP A 145 24.93 -9.29 -15.09
C ASP A 145 25.69 -9.63 -13.81
N GLU A 146 25.69 -8.70 -12.84
CA GLU A 146 26.32 -8.90 -11.52
C GLU A 146 25.61 -9.98 -10.71
N LEU A 147 24.30 -10.13 -10.87
CA LEU A 147 23.47 -11.11 -10.16
C LEU A 147 23.40 -12.47 -10.85
N ARG A 148 23.93 -12.63 -12.06
CA ARG A 148 23.85 -13.89 -12.83
C ARG A 148 24.43 -15.09 -12.07
N ALA A 149 25.45 -14.89 -11.26
CA ALA A 149 26.04 -15.93 -10.42
C ALA A 149 25.22 -16.26 -9.14
N TYR A 150 24.16 -15.51 -8.88
CA TYR A 150 23.35 -15.60 -7.65
C TYR A 150 21.86 -15.77 -7.98
N PRO A 151 21.44 -16.87 -8.61
CA PRO A 151 20.09 -17.04 -9.18
C PRO A 151 18.97 -17.06 -8.11
N ASN A 152 19.31 -17.30 -6.84
CA ASN A 152 18.34 -17.26 -5.74
C ASN A 152 18.18 -15.85 -5.14
N VAL A 153 18.93 -14.83 -5.60
CA VAL A 153 18.79 -13.44 -5.16
C VAL A 153 17.98 -12.69 -6.20
N ASP A 154 16.82 -12.18 -5.79
CA ASP A 154 15.88 -11.46 -6.70
C ASP A 154 16.38 -10.05 -7.06
N GLY A 155 17.33 -9.47 -6.33
CA GLY A 155 17.88 -8.16 -6.62
C GLY A 155 18.49 -7.47 -5.38
N VAL A 156 19.08 -6.29 -5.63
CA VAL A 156 19.52 -5.35 -4.59
C VAL A 156 18.68 -4.09 -4.72
N VAL A 157 18.03 -3.68 -3.63
CA VAL A 157 17.05 -2.58 -3.65
C VAL A 157 17.37 -1.54 -2.58
N ALA A 158 17.22 -0.25 -2.91
CA ALA A 158 17.41 0.85 -1.98
C ALA A 158 16.06 1.39 -1.48
N PHE A 159 15.88 1.42 -0.17
CA PHE A 159 14.77 2.05 0.53
C PHE A 159 15.24 3.40 1.08
N VAL A 160 14.75 4.46 0.48
CA VAL A 160 15.15 5.83 0.80
C VAL A 160 13.93 6.68 1.16
N HIS A 161 14.16 7.70 1.98
CA HIS A 161 13.12 8.65 2.40
C HIS A 161 13.67 10.08 2.47
N GLY A 162 12.79 11.07 2.68
CA GLY A 162 13.12 12.48 2.67
C GLY A 162 13.29 13.13 4.04
N THR A 163 13.40 12.35 5.12
CA THR A 163 13.45 12.84 6.51
C THR A 163 14.68 12.30 7.26
N GLY A 164 14.71 12.43 8.59
CA GLY A 164 15.76 11.90 9.46
C GLY A 164 16.81 12.93 9.88
N CYS A 165 17.05 13.97 9.07
CA CYS A 165 17.93 15.07 9.39
C CYS A 165 17.15 16.25 9.99
N GLY A 166 17.62 16.80 11.13
CA GLY A 166 17.00 17.96 11.75
C GLY A 166 15.57 17.72 12.31
N MET A 167 15.16 16.47 12.48
CA MET A 167 13.90 16.14 13.14
C MET A 167 14.04 16.12 14.65
N ALA A 168 12.92 16.18 15.38
CA ALA A 168 12.92 15.94 16.81
C ALA A 168 13.39 14.52 17.12
N GLY A 169 14.09 14.33 18.23
CA GLY A 169 14.58 13.03 18.70
C GLY A 169 13.54 12.24 19.54
N ASP A 170 12.30 12.70 19.56
CA ASP A 170 11.20 12.11 20.30
C ASP A 170 9.87 12.36 19.57
N GLY A 171 8.79 11.80 20.11
CA GLY A 171 7.44 11.96 19.61
C GLY A 171 7.09 11.05 18.45
N GLU A 172 5.82 11.12 18.05
CA GLU A 172 5.19 10.18 17.10
C GLU A 172 5.93 10.08 15.77
N GLY A 173 6.39 11.21 15.22
CA GLY A 173 7.10 11.22 13.92
C GLY A 173 8.44 10.50 13.97
N PHE A 174 9.21 10.64 15.07
CA PHE A 174 10.46 9.94 15.30
C PHE A 174 10.24 8.44 15.46
N GLU A 175 9.31 8.07 16.33
CA GLU A 175 8.95 6.68 16.57
C GLU A 175 8.40 5.99 15.31
N ALA A 176 7.58 6.69 14.50
CA ALA A 176 7.07 6.17 13.24
C ALA A 176 8.21 5.87 12.26
N LEU A 177 9.20 6.78 12.14
CA LEU A 177 10.38 6.56 11.29
C LEU A 177 11.17 5.34 11.76
N GLN A 178 11.41 5.21 13.06
CA GLN A 178 12.12 4.06 13.62
C GLN A 178 11.37 2.75 13.35
N ARG A 179 10.05 2.71 13.59
CA ARG A 179 9.21 1.52 13.31
C ARG A 179 9.26 1.11 11.84
N VAL A 180 9.21 2.08 10.92
CA VAL A 180 9.31 1.81 9.47
C VAL A 180 10.67 1.21 9.12
N MET A 181 11.76 1.80 9.60
CA MET A 181 13.11 1.29 9.33
C MET A 181 13.31 -0.11 9.91
N TRP A 182 12.88 -0.33 11.16
CA TRP A 182 12.88 -1.65 11.79
C TRP A 182 12.07 -2.67 10.98
N GLY A 183 10.87 -2.27 10.52
CA GLY A 183 10.01 -3.11 9.68
C GLY A 183 10.71 -3.55 8.38
N TYR A 184 11.38 -2.62 7.68
CA TYR A 184 12.17 -2.94 6.49
C TYR A 184 13.39 -3.80 6.83
N ALA A 185 14.10 -3.54 7.92
CA ALA A 185 15.26 -4.33 8.33
C ALA A 185 14.91 -5.79 8.64
N ARG A 186 13.70 -6.07 9.09
CA ARG A 186 13.21 -7.44 9.44
C ARG A 186 12.23 -8.02 8.42
N HIS A 187 12.02 -7.35 7.30
CA HIS A 187 11.05 -7.80 6.32
C HIS A 187 11.44 -9.15 5.71
N PRO A 188 10.55 -10.16 5.68
CA PRO A 188 10.91 -11.53 5.26
C PRO A 188 11.33 -11.64 3.78
N ASN A 189 11.04 -10.66 2.94
CA ASN A 189 11.56 -10.61 1.57
C ASN A 189 13.03 -10.19 1.46
N HIS A 190 13.67 -9.80 2.58
CA HIS A 190 15.06 -9.43 2.59
C HIS A 190 15.91 -10.59 3.15
N ALA A 191 16.86 -11.08 2.33
CA ALA A 191 17.86 -12.05 2.75
C ALA A 191 18.98 -11.37 3.51
N GLY A 192 19.31 -10.13 3.13
CA GLY A 192 20.33 -9.33 3.76
C GLY A 192 19.95 -7.85 3.78
N VAL A 193 20.52 -7.10 4.73
CA VAL A 193 20.25 -5.68 4.91
C VAL A 193 21.55 -4.92 5.16
N LEU A 194 21.77 -3.86 4.40
CA LEU A 194 22.79 -2.86 4.68
C LEU A 194 22.10 -1.56 5.09
N MET A 195 22.26 -1.12 6.33
CA MET A 195 21.77 0.17 6.77
C MET A 195 22.83 1.24 6.57
N VAL A 196 22.46 2.35 5.95
CA VAL A 196 23.37 3.46 5.61
C VAL A 196 22.91 4.75 6.28
N GLY A 197 23.69 5.23 7.24
CA GLY A 197 23.50 6.49 7.94
C GLY A 197 24.45 7.57 7.45
N LEU A 198 24.26 8.79 7.95
CA LEU A 198 25.23 9.89 7.81
C LEU A 198 26.25 9.89 8.95
N GLY A 199 25.76 9.77 10.22
CA GLY A 199 26.54 9.77 11.44
C GLY A 199 26.24 10.94 12.38
N CYS A 200 25.52 11.98 11.91
CA CYS A 200 25.08 13.12 12.74
C CYS A 200 23.57 13.37 12.69
N GLU A 201 22.82 12.46 12.09
CA GLU A 201 21.36 12.49 12.10
C GLU A 201 20.78 12.23 13.48
N MET A 202 19.58 12.73 13.74
CA MET A 202 18.90 12.46 15.00
C MET A 202 18.53 10.97 15.13
N ASN A 203 18.15 10.31 14.04
CA ASN A 203 17.85 8.89 14.02
C ASN A 203 19.11 8.04 13.78
N GLN A 204 20.04 8.07 14.72
CA GLN A 204 21.32 7.35 14.61
C GLN A 204 21.11 5.83 14.58
N LEU A 205 21.95 5.16 13.76
CA LEU A 205 21.86 3.70 13.57
C LEU A 205 22.04 2.92 14.88
N ASP A 206 22.99 3.32 15.73
CA ASP A 206 23.28 2.62 16.97
C ASP A 206 22.08 2.66 17.93
N TRP A 207 21.37 3.77 18.00
CA TRP A 207 20.16 3.89 18.81
C TRP A 207 19.02 3.03 18.25
N LEU A 208 18.90 2.94 16.93
CA LEU A 208 17.92 2.07 16.29
C LEU A 208 18.22 0.59 16.56
N LEU A 209 19.49 0.19 16.49
CA LEU A 209 19.94 -1.17 16.80
C LEU A 209 19.58 -1.53 18.25
N GLU A 210 19.90 -0.65 19.19
CA GLU A 210 19.61 -0.85 20.62
C GLU A 210 18.11 -0.90 20.90
N ALA A 211 17.33 0.08 20.38
CA ALA A 211 15.90 0.19 20.63
C ALA A 211 15.10 -1.03 20.15
N TYR A 212 15.53 -1.68 19.08
CA TYR A 212 14.83 -2.82 18.47
C TYR A 212 15.58 -4.16 18.55
N GLY A 213 16.68 -4.23 19.29
CA GLY A 213 17.46 -5.45 19.47
C GLY A 213 17.96 -6.01 18.13
N LEU A 214 18.47 -5.16 17.24
CA LEU A 214 19.01 -5.56 15.94
C LEU A 214 20.50 -5.85 16.10
N GLU A 215 20.92 -7.07 15.81
CA GLU A 215 22.31 -7.49 15.91
C GLU A 215 22.97 -7.52 14.54
N GLN A 216 24.18 -6.95 14.46
CA GLN A 216 25.00 -7.01 13.24
C GLN A 216 25.53 -8.41 13.00
N GLY A 217 25.63 -8.77 11.73
CA GLY A 217 26.13 -10.08 11.29
C GLY A 217 26.40 -10.10 9.79
N PRO A 218 26.72 -11.28 9.24
CA PRO A 218 27.06 -11.38 7.81
C PRO A 218 26.00 -10.88 6.84
N LEU A 219 24.72 -10.98 7.22
CA LEU A 219 23.58 -10.55 6.42
C LEU A 219 22.87 -9.29 6.97
N PHE A 220 23.36 -8.72 8.07
CA PHE A 220 22.85 -7.46 8.59
C PHE A 220 24.03 -6.56 8.99
N GLN A 221 24.29 -5.52 8.22
CA GLN A 221 25.43 -4.64 8.43
C GLN A 221 24.99 -3.17 8.43
N THR A 222 25.78 -2.34 9.11
CA THR A 222 25.58 -0.88 9.13
C THR A 222 26.83 -0.17 8.64
N MET A 223 26.67 1.09 8.19
CA MET A 223 27.77 2.00 7.90
C MET A 223 27.29 3.45 7.94
N ASN A 224 28.17 4.37 8.36
CA ASN A 224 27.96 5.81 8.35
C ASN A 224 28.89 6.48 7.36
N ILE A 225 28.37 7.45 6.59
CA ILE A 225 29.13 8.21 5.59
C ILE A 225 30.29 8.98 6.25
N GLN A 226 30.07 9.56 7.44
CA GLN A 226 31.09 10.33 8.16
C GLN A 226 32.24 9.50 8.70
N ASN A 227 32.06 8.18 8.83
CA ASN A 227 33.12 7.27 9.29
C ASN A 227 34.08 6.88 8.15
N VAL A 228 33.81 7.31 6.93
CA VAL A 228 34.62 7.03 5.75
C VAL A 228 34.94 8.31 4.97
N ALA A 229 35.87 8.26 4.02
CA ALA A 229 36.37 9.41 3.30
C ALA A 229 35.40 9.90 2.18
N GLY A 230 34.16 10.24 2.55
CA GLY A 230 33.16 10.85 1.67
C GLY A 230 32.33 9.88 0.82
N LEU A 231 31.43 10.44 0.00
CA LEU A 231 30.39 9.71 -0.73
C LEU A 231 30.94 8.61 -1.65
N GLY A 232 31.98 8.92 -2.43
CA GLY A 232 32.56 7.92 -3.35
C GLY A 232 33.08 6.69 -2.62
N LYS A 233 33.80 6.89 -1.53
CA LYS A 233 34.32 5.79 -0.71
C LYS A 233 33.22 5.02 0.02
N THR A 234 32.17 5.71 0.43
CA THR A 234 30.96 5.08 0.99
C THR A 234 30.34 4.11 0.00
N ILE A 235 30.19 4.52 -1.26
CA ILE A 235 29.62 3.68 -2.34
C ILE A 235 30.51 2.45 -2.57
N GLU A 236 31.82 2.62 -2.69
CA GLU A 236 32.74 1.49 -2.87
C GLU A 236 32.65 0.46 -1.74
N ILE A 237 32.67 0.93 -0.48
CA ILE A 237 32.56 0.06 0.70
C ILE A 237 31.19 -0.62 0.74
N GLY A 238 30.12 0.13 0.43
CA GLY A 238 28.76 -0.43 0.39
C GLY A 238 28.62 -1.54 -0.66
N ILE A 239 29.15 -1.33 -1.87
CA ILE A 239 29.20 -2.35 -2.92
C ILE A 239 29.98 -3.60 -2.44
N LYS A 240 31.13 -3.40 -1.79
CA LYS A 240 31.90 -4.51 -1.24
C LYS A 240 31.09 -5.30 -0.21
N LYS A 241 30.45 -4.62 0.74
CA LYS A 241 29.60 -5.27 1.77
C LYS A 241 28.44 -6.07 1.13
N VAL A 242 27.76 -5.53 0.13
CA VAL A 242 26.72 -6.26 -0.59
C VAL A 242 27.29 -7.48 -1.33
N LYS A 243 28.46 -7.37 -1.97
CA LYS A 243 29.13 -8.51 -2.60
C LYS A 243 29.49 -9.63 -1.61
N GLU A 244 29.79 -9.28 -0.37
CA GLU A 244 30.03 -10.26 0.69
C GLU A 244 28.73 -10.96 1.16
N MET A 245 27.59 -10.27 1.09
CA MET A 245 26.27 -10.83 1.42
C MET A 245 25.72 -11.77 0.34
N LEU A 246 26.00 -11.49 -0.95
CA LEU A 246 25.40 -12.21 -2.08
C LEU A 246 25.58 -13.74 -2.02
N PRO A 247 26.80 -14.29 -1.78
CA PRO A 247 26.98 -15.75 -1.71
C PRO A 247 26.17 -16.38 -0.57
N ILE A 248 26.00 -15.68 0.56
CA ILE A 248 25.26 -16.18 1.71
C ILE A 248 23.75 -16.11 1.42
N ALA A 249 23.26 -14.98 0.88
CA ALA A 249 21.87 -14.80 0.49
C ALA A 249 21.42 -15.80 -0.59
N ASN A 250 22.35 -16.19 -1.49
CA ASN A 250 22.09 -17.14 -2.56
C ASN A 250 21.93 -18.60 -2.07
N GLN A 251 22.30 -18.91 -0.82
CA GLN A 251 22.08 -20.23 -0.24
C GLN A 251 20.61 -20.49 0.12
N ALA A 252 19.79 -19.44 0.21
CA ALA A 252 18.37 -19.59 0.43
C ALA A 252 17.69 -20.18 -0.83
N TYR A 253 16.77 -21.11 -0.65
CA TYR A 253 15.99 -21.72 -1.71
C TYR A 253 14.50 -21.67 -1.38
N ARG A 254 13.67 -21.79 -2.42
CA ARG A 254 12.22 -21.80 -2.26
C ARG A 254 11.75 -23.19 -1.83
N GLU A 255 10.87 -23.23 -0.84
CA GLU A 255 10.19 -24.43 -0.38
C GLU A 255 8.66 -24.23 -0.40
N LYS A 256 7.91 -25.32 -0.28
CA LYS A 256 6.45 -25.27 -0.15
C LYS A 256 6.06 -24.63 1.18
N CYS A 257 5.34 -23.53 1.11
CA CYS A 257 4.84 -22.79 2.26
C CYS A 257 3.31 -22.67 2.17
N PRO A 258 2.58 -22.71 3.28
CA PRO A 258 1.12 -22.57 3.25
C PRO A 258 0.72 -21.13 2.87
N VAL A 259 -0.32 -20.99 2.06
CA VAL A 259 -0.88 -19.68 1.65
C VAL A 259 -1.30 -18.84 2.87
N SER A 260 -1.62 -19.49 3.99
CA SER A 260 -1.93 -18.83 5.27
C SER A 260 -0.83 -17.90 5.80
N GLU A 261 0.41 -18.05 5.34
CA GLU A 261 1.53 -17.20 5.72
C GLU A 261 1.67 -15.93 4.87
N ILE A 262 0.86 -15.79 3.83
CA ILE A 262 0.88 -14.59 2.98
C ILE A 262 0.28 -13.40 3.74
N LYS A 263 1.02 -12.30 3.77
CA LYS A 263 0.55 -11.00 4.25
C LYS A 263 0.21 -10.13 3.05
N LEU A 264 -1.08 -9.87 2.86
CA LEU A 264 -1.57 -9.03 1.78
C LEU A 264 -1.72 -7.60 2.28
N ALA A 265 -0.90 -6.69 1.77
CA ALA A 265 -1.03 -5.27 2.02
C ALA A 265 -1.93 -4.64 0.95
N LEU A 266 -2.87 -3.80 1.38
CA LEU A 266 -3.78 -3.06 0.51
C LEU A 266 -3.37 -1.59 0.51
N GLN A 267 -3.43 -0.95 -0.66
CA GLN A 267 -3.11 0.46 -0.83
C GLN A 267 -4.15 1.11 -1.73
N CYS A 268 -4.65 2.27 -1.32
CA CYS A 268 -5.54 3.10 -2.14
C CYS A 268 -4.75 4.29 -2.67
N GLY A 269 -4.73 4.47 -3.99
CA GLY A 269 -3.99 5.54 -4.66
C GLY A 269 -4.83 6.79 -4.94
N GLY A 270 -6.12 6.68 -5.01
CA GLY A 270 -7.04 7.78 -5.28
C GLY A 270 -8.44 7.29 -5.65
N SER A 271 -9.43 8.12 -5.37
CA SER A 271 -10.82 7.84 -5.74
C SER A 271 -11.13 8.41 -7.11
N ASP A 272 -11.59 7.56 -8.01
CA ASP A 272 -12.21 7.96 -9.27
C ASP A 272 -13.67 7.48 -9.34
N ALA A 273 -14.37 7.84 -10.44
CA ALA A 273 -15.77 7.48 -10.60
C ALA A 273 -16.01 5.96 -10.73
N TRP A 274 -14.98 5.20 -11.10
CA TRP A 274 -15.09 3.80 -11.48
C TRP A 274 -14.52 2.84 -10.43
N SER A 275 -13.63 3.27 -9.55
CA SER A 275 -12.97 2.42 -8.56
C SER A 275 -13.97 1.66 -7.68
N GLY A 276 -15.09 2.30 -7.30
CA GLY A 276 -16.15 1.67 -6.51
C GLY A 276 -16.94 0.59 -7.26
N ILE A 277 -16.85 0.54 -8.59
CA ILE A 277 -17.58 -0.42 -9.44
C ILE A 277 -16.65 -1.52 -9.96
N THR A 278 -15.37 -1.25 -10.10
CA THR A 278 -14.38 -2.13 -10.75
C THR A 278 -13.29 -2.59 -9.79
N ALA A 279 -12.34 -1.72 -9.47
CA ALA A 279 -11.14 -2.07 -8.74
C ALA A 279 -11.45 -2.51 -7.30
N ASN A 280 -12.31 -1.77 -6.58
CA ASN A 280 -12.58 -2.07 -5.17
C ASN A 280 -13.34 -3.40 -4.98
N PRO A 281 -14.41 -3.73 -5.75
CA PRO A 281 -15.04 -5.03 -5.67
C PRO A 281 -14.12 -6.18 -6.08
N ALA A 282 -13.28 -6.00 -7.12
CA ALA A 282 -12.31 -7.00 -7.55
C ALA A 282 -11.24 -7.24 -6.47
N LEU A 283 -10.74 -6.16 -5.86
CA LEU A 283 -9.80 -6.24 -4.75
C LEU A 283 -10.42 -6.90 -3.53
N GLY A 284 -11.67 -6.55 -3.18
CA GLY A 284 -12.41 -7.20 -2.11
C GLY A 284 -12.52 -8.71 -2.34
N LYS A 285 -12.90 -9.13 -3.55
CA LYS A 285 -12.97 -10.56 -3.89
C LYS A 285 -11.59 -11.24 -3.84
N ALA A 286 -10.54 -10.56 -4.26
CA ALA A 286 -9.17 -11.07 -4.14
C ALA A 286 -8.72 -11.20 -2.68
N CYS A 287 -9.25 -10.39 -1.76
CA CYS A 287 -8.98 -10.50 -0.33
C CYS A 287 -9.74 -11.65 0.33
N ASP A 288 -10.94 -11.99 -0.15
CA ASP A 288 -11.72 -13.11 0.37
C ASP A 288 -10.95 -14.44 0.29
N ILE A 289 -10.13 -14.61 -0.76
CA ILE A 289 -9.38 -15.84 -0.99
C ILE A 289 -8.39 -16.11 0.16
N PRO A 290 -7.40 -15.25 0.48
CA PRO A 290 -6.50 -15.52 1.60
C PRO A 290 -7.24 -15.55 2.96
N VAL A 291 -8.32 -14.79 3.15
CA VAL A 291 -9.13 -14.83 4.36
C VAL A 291 -9.79 -16.19 4.55
N SER A 292 -10.24 -16.87 3.50
CA SER A 292 -10.79 -18.22 3.59
C SER A 292 -9.80 -19.29 4.04
N TYR A 293 -8.47 -19.02 3.98
CA TYR A 293 -7.41 -19.89 4.47
C TYR A 293 -7.00 -19.58 5.93
N THR A 294 -7.33 -18.39 6.44
CA THR A 294 -6.81 -17.92 7.72
C THR A 294 -7.86 -17.11 8.50
N HIS A 295 -7.44 -15.95 8.94
CA HIS A 295 -8.23 -14.90 9.58
C HIS A 295 -7.68 -13.54 9.14
N LEU A 296 -8.54 -12.54 9.08
CA LEU A 296 -8.12 -11.16 8.87
C LEU A 296 -7.65 -10.57 10.20
N THR A 297 -6.42 -10.08 10.23
CA THR A 297 -5.91 -9.29 11.35
C THR A 297 -5.72 -7.85 10.85
N LEU A 298 -6.44 -6.91 11.43
CA LEU A 298 -6.15 -5.49 11.25
C LEU A 298 -5.04 -5.11 12.24
N PRO A 299 -3.98 -4.40 11.81
CA PRO A 299 -3.04 -3.85 12.75
C PRO A 299 -3.79 -2.88 13.66
N THR A 300 -3.81 -3.18 14.95
CA THR A 300 -4.24 -2.24 15.98
C THR A 300 -3.01 -1.44 16.38
N THR A 301 -3.08 -0.15 16.18
CA THR A 301 -2.06 0.81 16.65
C THR A 301 -2.11 0.96 18.15
#